data_79096deead5ced14d1487d5169e8f12e
#
_entry.id   79096deead5ced14d1487d5169e8f12e
#
_cell.length_a   1.000
_cell.length_b   1.000
_cell.length_c   1.000
_cell.angle_alpha   90.00
_cell.angle_beta   90.00
_cell.angle_gamma   90.00
#
_symmetry.space_group_name_H-M   'P 1'
#
loop_
_entity.id
_entity.type
_entity.pdbx_description
1 polymer ?
#
loop_
_entity_poly.entity_id
_entity_poly.type
_entity_poly.pdbx_seq_one_letter_code
_entity_poly.pdbx_strand_id
1 'polypeptide(L)'
;MNRKNRIKFFLRWGVSITLVLSLTNCKTYSKRDYFDTNFKCFAEPGWRDDGDFKKYIEKAWLPVRLLYAEDNNKIKRSEIVFAGDSLVHLFLPDLMAKEFPGKSVTNRGIGGDMTETLLTRLDDDVLRLDPKTIVIEIGGNDFIQGKCLSLTQNNLLAIIKKIHSRNHQTRILLIAVPPTRVKELNQIVPVYNLFLNQVAKTTQNVEYIEVWDIMRKPDAPTLSEEFIRPNGDSLHFNEKGYEIWGKKLRPYLQK
;
A
#
# COMPACT_ATOMS: atom_id res chain seq x y z
N MET A 1 6.27 9.21 -42.45
CA MET A 1 5.04 9.21 -41.64
C MET A 1 5.39 9.72 -40.23
N ASN A 2 4.70 10.75 -39.77
CA ASN A 2 5.20 11.79 -38.87
C ASN A 2 5.23 11.38 -37.38
N ARG A 3 6.40 11.51 -36.73
CA ARG A 3 6.69 11.24 -35.29
C ARG A 3 5.97 12.19 -34.29
N LYS A 4 5.12 13.10 -34.75
CA LYS A 4 4.51 14.15 -33.89
C LYS A 4 3.16 13.79 -33.25
N ASN A 5 2.57 12.63 -33.53
CA ASN A 5 1.23 12.29 -33.02
C ASN A 5 1.22 11.33 -31.79
N ARG A 6 2.36 10.94 -31.23
CA ARG A 6 2.40 10.04 -30.05
C ARG A 6 2.42 10.74 -28.69
N ILE A 7 2.67 12.03 -28.64
CA ILE A 7 2.85 12.77 -27.36
C ILE A 7 1.53 13.33 -26.81
N LYS A 8 0.46 13.41 -27.61
CA LYS A 8 -0.82 14.03 -27.17
C LYS A 8 -1.79 13.11 -26.43
N PHE A 9 -1.53 11.82 -26.35
CA PHE A 9 -2.47 10.87 -25.71
C PHE A 9 -2.23 10.65 -24.21
N PHE A 10 -1.05 10.99 -23.70
CA PHE A 10 -0.70 10.78 -22.30
C PHE A 10 -1.08 11.92 -21.34
N LEU A 11 -1.45 13.09 -21.86
CA LEU A 11 -1.70 14.29 -21.01
C LEU A 11 -3.15 14.49 -20.58
N ARG A 12 -4.08 13.58 -20.91
CA ARG A 12 -5.51 13.79 -20.62
C ARG A 12 -6.08 13.00 -19.45
N TRP A 13 -5.29 12.10 -18.83
CA TRP A 13 -5.78 11.21 -17.76
C TRP A 13 -5.22 11.50 -16.36
N GLY A 14 -4.39 12.53 -16.23
CA GLY A 14 -3.70 12.85 -14.98
C GLY A 14 -4.47 13.72 -13.98
N VAL A 15 -5.67 14.21 -14.29
CA VAL A 15 -6.23 15.33 -13.50
C VAL A 15 -7.49 14.99 -12.68
N SER A 16 -8.11 13.83 -12.82
CA SER A 16 -9.45 13.63 -12.23
C SER A 16 -9.56 12.70 -11.02
N ILE A 17 -8.50 12.05 -10.55
CA ILE A 17 -8.59 11.09 -9.43
C ILE A 17 -8.21 11.71 -8.07
N THR A 18 -7.58 12.85 -8.06
CA THR A 18 -7.03 13.47 -6.83
C THR A 18 -8.07 14.17 -5.94
N LEU A 19 -9.33 14.33 -6.37
CA LEU A 19 -10.25 15.26 -5.71
C LEU A 19 -11.33 14.62 -4.82
N VAL A 20 -11.39 13.30 -4.66
CA VAL A 20 -12.50 12.68 -3.90
C VAL A 20 -12.11 12.25 -2.46
N LEU A 21 -10.83 12.17 -2.12
CA LEU A 21 -10.41 11.66 -0.81
C LEU A 21 -10.09 12.72 0.25
N SER A 22 -10.11 14.03 -0.08
CA SER A 22 -9.52 15.04 0.81
C SER A 22 -10.47 15.80 1.74
N LEU A 23 -11.79 15.63 1.70
CA LEU A 23 -12.69 16.57 2.38
C LEU A 23 -13.53 16.02 3.55
N THR A 24 -13.49 14.75 3.89
CA THR A 24 -14.36 14.22 4.97
C THR A 24 -13.66 13.56 6.15
N ASN A 25 -12.34 13.37 6.13
CA ASN A 25 -11.70 12.43 7.06
C ASN A 25 -10.99 13.01 8.30
N CYS A 26 -10.78 14.31 8.41
CA CYS A 26 -10.07 14.86 9.59
C CYS A 26 -10.81 14.68 10.95
N LYS A 27 -12.13 14.53 10.95
CA LYS A 27 -12.92 14.40 12.19
C LYS A 27 -13.07 12.97 12.71
N THR A 28 -12.76 11.96 11.90
CA THR A 28 -13.02 10.55 12.24
C THR A 28 -11.83 9.85 12.87
N TYR A 29 -10.61 10.30 12.63
CA TYR A 29 -9.38 9.65 13.13
C TYR A 29 -9.20 9.81 14.64
N SER A 30 -9.59 10.96 15.22
CA SER A 30 -9.44 11.27 16.64
C SER A 30 -10.26 10.40 17.60
N LYS A 31 -11.16 9.55 17.07
CA LYS A 31 -11.99 8.63 17.86
C LYS A 31 -11.53 7.18 17.84
N ARG A 32 -10.44 6.85 17.16
CA ARG A 32 -9.97 5.47 16.97
C ARG A 32 -8.67 5.21 17.73
N ASP A 33 -8.69 5.52 19.00
CA ASP A 33 -7.58 5.21 19.89
C ASP A 33 -7.68 3.74 20.31
N TYR A 34 -6.81 2.91 19.78
CA TYR A 34 -6.74 1.48 20.09
C TYR A 34 -6.32 1.17 21.52
N PHE A 35 -5.83 2.16 22.24
CA PHE A 35 -5.44 2.07 23.65
C PHE A 35 -6.49 2.67 24.60
N ASP A 36 -7.56 3.28 24.07
CA ASP A 36 -8.72 3.67 24.85
C ASP A 36 -9.58 2.43 25.14
N THR A 37 -9.85 2.16 26.42
CA THR A 37 -10.68 1.03 26.89
C THR A 37 -12.12 1.07 26.37
N ASN A 38 -12.61 2.25 25.97
CA ASN A 38 -13.93 2.44 25.37
C ASN A 38 -13.95 2.21 23.86
N PHE A 39 -12.78 2.17 23.20
CA PHE A 39 -12.72 1.92 21.77
C PHE A 39 -13.09 0.46 21.47
N LYS A 40 -14.07 0.27 20.60
CA LYS A 40 -14.47 -1.05 20.10
C LYS A 40 -14.01 -1.18 18.65
N CYS A 41 -13.02 -2.04 18.44
CA CYS A 41 -12.56 -2.33 17.09
C CYS A 41 -13.66 -3.03 16.28
N PHE A 42 -13.54 -2.95 14.96
CA PHE A 42 -14.53 -3.45 14.01
C PHE A 42 -13.98 -4.72 13.31
N ALA A 43 -14.72 -5.82 13.38
CA ALA A 43 -14.29 -7.12 12.84
C ALA A 43 -15.05 -7.55 11.58
N GLU A 44 -16.18 -6.90 11.26
CA GLU A 44 -16.99 -7.24 10.10
C GLU A 44 -16.29 -6.82 8.78
N PRO A 45 -16.61 -7.46 7.64
CA PRO A 45 -16.09 -7.06 6.32
C PRO A 45 -16.47 -5.61 5.95
N GLY A 46 -15.67 -4.99 5.10
CA GLY A 46 -15.92 -3.63 4.61
C GLY A 46 -15.55 -2.53 5.60
N TRP A 47 -16.09 -1.35 5.40
CA TRP A 47 -15.93 -0.23 6.31
C TRP A 47 -17.06 -0.24 7.35
N ARG A 48 -16.85 0.47 8.46
CA ARG A 48 -17.90 0.65 9.47
C ARG A 48 -19.15 1.32 8.91
N ASP A 49 -19.01 2.16 7.92
CA ASP A 49 -20.11 2.71 7.12
C ASP A 49 -20.20 1.98 5.79
N ASP A 50 -21.25 1.16 5.64
CA ASP A 50 -21.51 0.38 4.42
C ASP A 50 -21.77 1.25 3.19
N GLY A 51 -22.37 2.41 3.35
CA GLY A 51 -22.67 3.32 2.25
C GLY A 51 -21.40 3.92 1.66
N ASP A 52 -20.49 4.36 2.54
CA ASP A 52 -19.18 4.87 2.14
C ASP A 52 -18.31 3.76 1.55
N PHE A 53 -18.39 2.53 2.09
CA PHE A 53 -17.67 1.38 1.52
C PHE A 53 -18.17 1.03 0.11
N LYS A 54 -19.49 0.93 -0.10
CA LYS A 54 -20.07 0.70 -1.43
C LYS A 54 -19.64 1.77 -2.43
N LYS A 55 -19.70 3.04 -2.02
CA LYS A 55 -19.24 4.16 -2.84
C LYS A 55 -17.75 4.06 -3.18
N TYR A 56 -16.91 3.69 -2.21
CA TYR A 56 -15.49 3.43 -2.45
C TYR A 56 -15.29 2.32 -3.48
N ILE A 57 -15.94 1.18 -3.29
CA ILE A 57 -15.86 0.05 -4.22
C ILE A 57 -16.26 0.47 -5.64
N GLU A 58 -17.40 1.15 -5.80
CA GLU A 58 -17.91 1.51 -7.11
C GLU A 58 -17.11 2.64 -7.80
N LYS A 59 -16.67 3.65 -7.04
CA LYS A 59 -16.11 4.88 -7.62
C LYS A 59 -14.58 4.94 -7.64
N ALA A 60 -13.92 4.11 -6.85
CA ALA A 60 -12.46 4.09 -6.75
C ALA A 60 -11.87 2.70 -7.04
N TRP A 61 -12.28 1.69 -6.29
CA TRP A 61 -11.64 0.38 -6.31
C TRP A 61 -11.88 -0.41 -7.61
N LEU A 62 -13.13 -0.59 -8.01
CA LEU A 62 -13.48 -1.29 -9.26
C LEU A 62 -12.91 -0.62 -10.51
N PRO A 63 -13.00 0.72 -10.70
CA PRO A 63 -12.39 1.38 -11.85
C PRO A 63 -10.89 1.13 -11.97
N VAL A 64 -10.13 1.16 -10.86
CA VAL A 64 -8.69 0.88 -10.89
C VAL A 64 -8.42 -0.59 -11.22
N ARG A 65 -9.21 -1.53 -10.68
CA ARG A 65 -9.09 -2.96 -11.03
C ARG A 65 -9.37 -3.23 -12.51
N LEU A 66 -10.34 -2.55 -13.10
CA LEU A 66 -10.61 -2.67 -14.55
C LEU A 66 -9.40 -2.22 -15.37
N LEU A 67 -8.74 -1.11 -14.98
CA LEU A 67 -7.49 -0.68 -15.62
C LEU A 67 -6.38 -1.72 -15.44
N TYR A 68 -6.26 -2.34 -14.25
CA TYR A 68 -5.27 -3.40 -14.02
C TYR A 68 -5.58 -4.67 -14.81
N ALA A 69 -6.85 -5.04 -14.96
CA ALA A 69 -7.25 -6.18 -15.79
C ALA A 69 -6.89 -5.96 -17.26
N GLU A 70 -7.12 -4.75 -17.79
CA GLU A 70 -6.72 -4.38 -19.15
C GLU A 70 -5.20 -4.40 -19.32
N ASP A 71 -4.47 -3.86 -18.36
CA ASP A 71 -3.01 -3.84 -18.35
C ASP A 71 -2.42 -5.25 -18.24
N ASN A 72 -2.98 -6.10 -17.37
CA ASN A 72 -2.58 -7.50 -17.20
C ASN A 72 -2.81 -8.35 -18.45
N ASN A 73 -3.70 -7.95 -19.37
CA ASN A 73 -3.85 -8.63 -20.66
C ASN A 73 -2.67 -8.32 -21.61
N LYS A 74 -1.97 -7.20 -21.40
CA LYS A 74 -0.81 -6.77 -22.20
C LYS A 74 0.51 -7.28 -21.59
N ILE A 75 0.58 -7.41 -20.27
CA ILE A 75 1.74 -7.87 -19.50
C ILE A 75 1.63 -9.37 -19.27
N LYS A 76 2.46 -10.18 -19.96
CA LYS A 76 2.46 -11.63 -19.76
C LYS A 76 3.09 -12.04 -18.43
N ARG A 77 4.11 -11.31 -17.97
CA ARG A 77 4.87 -11.57 -16.76
C ARG A 77 5.50 -10.29 -16.22
N SER A 78 5.57 -10.15 -14.90
CA SER A 78 6.34 -9.09 -14.24
C SER A 78 7.21 -9.69 -13.14
N GLU A 79 8.50 -9.40 -13.19
CA GLU A 79 9.47 -9.97 -12.23
C GLU A 79 9.19 -9.48 -10.81
N ILE A 80 8.84 -8.20 -10.66
CA ILE A 80 8.59 -7.54 -9.39
C ILE A 80 7.21 -6.87 -9.45
N VAL A 81 6.32 -7.24 -8.53
CA VAL A 81 5.00 -6.61 -8.40
C VAL A 81 4.88 -5.94 -7.04
N PHE A 82 4.54 -4.66 -7.05
CA PHE A 82 4.18 -3.92 -5.84
C PHE A 82 2.66 -4.02 -5.64
N ALA A 83 2.24 -4.47 -4.47
CA ALA A 83 0.85 -4.63 -4.08
C ALA A 83 0.59 -3.91 -2.75
N GLY A 84 -0.54 -3.22 -2.64
CA GLY A 84 -0.87 -2.47 -1.42
C GLY A 84 -1.85 -1.35 -1.65
N ASP A 85 -1.82 -0.36 -0.79
CA ASP A 85 -2.78 0.71 -0.75
C ASP A 85 -2.36 1.99 -1.53
N SER A 86 -2.76 3.15 -1.02
CA SER A 86 -2.46 4.45 -1.64
C SER A 86 -0.96 4.76 -1.66
N LEU A 87 -0.18 4.29 -0.70
CA LEU A 87 1.26 4.51 -0.69
C LEU A 87 1.93 3.77 -1.86
N VAL A 88 1.50 2.55 -2.15
CA VAL A 88 1.93 1.82 -3.35
C VAL A 88 1.37 2.48 -4.60
N HIS A 89 0.07 2.82 -4.63
CA HIS A 89 -0.58 3.44 -5.80
C HIS A 89 0.15 4.73 -6.23
N LEU A 90 0.57 5.55 -5.28
CA LEU A 90 1.26 6.83 -5.51
C LEU A 90 2.76 6.68 -5.80
N PHE A 91 3.31 5.49 -5.73
CA PHE A 91 4.65 5.23 -6.25
C PHE A 91 4.58 5.20 -7.79
N LEU A 92 4.59 6.38 -8.39
CA LEU A 92 4.35 6.56 -9.81
C LEU A 92 5.41 5.89 -10.69
N PRO A 93 5.08 5.51 -11.94
CA PRO A 93 6.01 4.81 -12.84
C PRO A 93 7.37 5.49 -13.01
N ASP A 94 7.39 6.82 -13.10
CA ASP A 94 8.65 7.57 -13.26
C ASP A 94 9.52 7.49 -11.99
N LEU A 95 8.91 7.53 -10.80
CA LEU A 95 9.61 7.33 -9.53
C LEU A 95 10.10 5.88 -9.40
N MET A 96 9.29 4.89 -9.77
CA MET A 96 9.72 3.49 -9.78
C MET A 96 10.89 3.27 -10.74
N ALA A 97 10.83 3.84 -11.94
CA ALA A 97 11.91 3.73 -12.91
C ALA A 97 13.22 4.38 -12.42
N LYS A 98 13.12 5.51 -11.70
CA LYS A 98 14.25 6.16 -11.03
C LYS A 98 14.86 5.27 -9.95
N GLU A 99 14.02 4.68 -9.11
CA GLU A 99 14.47 3.89 -7.96
C GLU A 99 14.92 2.47 -8.31
N PHE A 100 14.38 1.88 -9.39
CA PHE A 100 14.68 0.51 -9.84
C PHE A 100 15.09 0.46 -11.32
N PRO A 101 16.19 1.12 -11.71
CA PRO A 101 16.60 1.21 -13.11
C PRO A 101 16.88 -0.18 -13.69
N GLY A 102 16.36 -0.44 -14.89
CA GLY A 102 16.55 -1.70 -15.60
C GLY A 102 15.74 -2.89 -15.06
N LYS A 103 14.87 -2.69 -14.07
CA LYS A 103 13.98 -3.73 -13.53
C LYS A 103 12.59 -3.68 -14.16
N SER A 104 12.01 -4.85 -14.42
CA SER A 104 10.59 -4.97 -14.76
C SER A 104 9.77 -4.92 -13.49
N VAL A 105 9.21 -3.75 -13.19
CA VAL A 105 8.41 -3.48 -11.98
C VAL A 105 6.99 -3.10 -12.39
N THR A 106 6.00 -3.74 -11.76
CA THR A 106 4.58 -3.45 -11.99
C THR A 106 3.92 -2.99 -10.69
N ASN A 107 3.24 -1.85 -10.75
CA ASN A 107 2.46 -1.33 -9.64
C ASN A 107 1.02 -1.86 -9.68
N ARG A 108 0.58 -2.44 -8.57
CA ARG A 108 -0.81 -2.92 -8.32
C ARG A 108 -1.35 -2.39 -6.99
N GLY A 109 -0.96 -1.17 -6.61
CA GLY A 109 -1.53 -0.46 -5.47
C GLY A 109 -2.89 0.14 -5.79
N ILE A 110 -3.82 0.14 -4.84
CA ILE A 110 -5.13 0.82 -4.96
C ILE A 110 -5.36 1.69 -3.73
N GLY A 111 -5.59 3.00 -3.95
CA GLY A 111 -5.86 3.92 -2.85
C GLY A 111 -7.05 3.47 -2.00
N GLY A 112 -6.88 3.45 -0.68
CA GLY A 112 -7.91 3.01 0.26
C GLY A 112 -7.98 1.49 0.49
N ASP A 113 -7.14 0.70 -0.18
CA ASP A 113 -7.11 -0.75 0.01
C ASP A 113 -6.81 -1.12 1.48
N MET A 114 -7.50 -2.14 1.95
CA MET A 114 -7.26 -2.81 3.22
C MET A 114 -6.73 -4.22 2.98
N THR A 115 -6.28 -4.89 4.03
CA THR A 115 -5.81 -6.27 3.92
C THR A 115 -6.86 -7.20 3.31
N GLU A 116 -8.15 -7.05 3.63
CA GLU A 116 -9.23 -7.87 3.07
C GLU A 116 -9.48 -7.60 1.59
N THR A 117 -9.45 -6.34 1.15
CA THR A 117 -9.68 -5.99 -0.26
C THR A 117 -8.49 -6.38 -1.13
N LEU A 118 -7.25 -6.25 -0.63
CA LEU A 118 -6.07 -6.79 -1.29
C LEU A 118 -6.15 -8.32 -1.43
N LEU A 119 -6.54 -9.05 -0.38
CA LEU A 119 -6.70 -10.51 -0.41
C LEU A 119 -7.71 -10.95 -1.47
N THR A 120 -8.82 -10.21 -1.61
CA THR A 120 -9.88 -10.49 -2.59
C THR A 120 -9.39 -10.39 -4.03
N ARG A 121 -8.53 -9.40 -4.35
CA ARG A 121 -8.04 -9.13 -5.71
C ARG A 121 -6.68 -9.75 -6.05
N LEU A 122 -6.07 -10.48 -5.11
CA LEU A 122 -4.70 -10.93 -5.19
C LEU A 122 -4.42 -11.80 -6.42
N ASP A 123 -5.31 -12.74 -6.75
CA ASP A 123 -5.15 -13.64 -7.90
C ASP A 123 -5.15 -12.88 -9.22
N ASP A 124 -6.16 -12.05 -9.43
CA ASP A 124 -6.40 -11.39 -10.71
C ASP A 124 -5.41 -10.27 -10.97
N ASP A 125 -5.10 -9.49 -9.94
CA ASP A 125 -4.33 -8.26 -10.12
C ASP A 125 -2.82 -8.49 -9.96
N VAL A 126 -2.41 -9.44 -9.10
CA VAL A 126 -1.01 -9.65 -8.69
C VAL A 126 -0.46 -11.00 -9.16
N LEU A 127 -1.06 -12.12 -8.73
CA LEU A 127 -0.51 -13.45 -8.96
C LEU A 127 -0.59 -13.90 -10.43
N ARG A 128 -1.53 -13.36 -11.18
CA ARG A 128 -1.63 -13.57 -12.63
C ARG A 128 -0.36 -13.12 -13.38
N LEU A 129 0.40 -12.18 -12.85
CA LEU A 129 1.64 -11.68 -13.44
C LEU A 129 2.85 -12.60 -13.20
N ASP A 130 2.68 -13.72 -12.51
CA ASP A 130 3.71 -14.70 -12.18
C ASP A 130 5.00 -14.05 -11.61
N PRO A 131 4.90 -13.25 -10.52
CA PRO A 131 6.03 -12.52 -9.98
C PRO A 131 7.03 -13.44 -9.27
N LYS A 132 8.34 -13.14 -9.41
CA LYS A 132 9.38 -13.71 -8.57
C LYS A 132 9.42 -13.05 -7.19
N THR A 133 9.11 -11.74 -7.14
CA THR A 133 9.09 -10.95 -5.91
C THR A 133 7.82 -10.11 -5.84
N ILE A 134 7.14 -10.16 -4.70
CA ILE A 134 6.01 -9.27 -4.40
C ILE A 134 6.44 -8.37 -3.25
N VAL A 135 6.35 -7.06 -3.47
CA VAL A 135 6.57 -6.03 -2.45
C VAL A 135 5.20 -5.60 -1.93
N ILE A 136 4.97 -5.74 -0.63
CA ILE A 136 3.67 -5.46 -0.01
C ILE A 136 3.83 -4.36 1.03
N GLU A 137 3.00 -3.32 0.91
CA GLU A 137 2.72 -2.35 1.96
C GLU A 137 1.21 -2.24 2.11
N ILE A 138 0.67 -2.61 3.29
CA ILE A 138 -0.78 -2.71 3.55
C ILE A 138 -1.07 -2.73 5.05
N GLY A 139 -2.24 -2.28 5.45
CA GLY A 139 -2.76 -2.35 6.81
C GLY A 139 -3.05 -0.99 7.44
N GLY A 140 -2.46 0.09 6.89
CA GLY A 140 -2.74 1.45 7.36
C GLY A 140 -4.24 1.79 7.32
N ASN A 141 -4.90 1.46 6.22
CA ASN A 141 -6.33 1.72 6.05
C ASN A 141 -7.22 0.84 6.93
N ASP A 142 -6.78 -0.36 7.30
CA ASP A 142 -7.49 -1.19 8.29
C ASP A 142 -7.64 -0.42 9.60
N PHE A 143 -6.57 0.21 10.09
CA PHE A 143 -6.60 0.99 11.33
C PHE A 143 -7.33 2.33 11.17
N ILE A 144 -7.27 2.96 10.00
CA ILE A 144 -8.10 4.11 9.65
C ILE A 144 -9.59 3.74 9.75
N GLN A 145 -9.99 2.57 9.33
CA GLN A 145 -11.37 2.08 9.43
C GLN A 145 -11.70 1.52 10.83
N GLY A 146 -10.73 1.43 11.73
CA GLY A 146 -10.91 0.91 13.09
C GLY A 146 -11.07 -0.61 13.15
N LYS A 147 -10.47 -1.34 12.18
CA LYS A 147 -10.46 -2.81 12.17
C LYS A 147 -9.73 -3.36 13.39
N CYS A 148 -10.15 -4.53 13.84
CA CYS A 148 -9.43 -5.23 14.90
C CYS A 148 -8.04 -5.65 14.40
N LEU A 149 -7.01 -5.44 15.21
CA LEU A 149 -5.63 -5.80 14.89
C LEU A 149 -5.52 -7.28 14.49
N SER A 150 -6.21 -8.18 15.21
CA SER A 150 -6.21 -9.61 14.89
C SER A 150 -6.79 -9.93 13.51
N LEU A 151 -7.80 -9.20 13.06
CA LEU A 151 -8.35 -9.36 11.71
C LEU A 151 -7.33 -8.94 10.65
N THR A 152 -6.69 -7.78 10.81
CA THR A 152 -5.64 -7.28 9.92
C THR A 152 -4.47 -8.28 9.83
N GLN A 153 -4.05 -8.82 10.99
CA GLN A 153 -3.01 -9.86 11.06
C GLN A 153 -3.41 -11.13 10.33
N ASN A 154 -4.62 -11.64 10.57
CA ASN A 154 -5.12 -12.86 9.92
C ASN A 154 -5.23 -12.70 8.40
N ASN A 155 -5.69 -11.55 7.92
CA ASN A 155 -5.76 -11.27 6.50
C ASN A 155 -4.36 -11.23 5.87
N LEU A 156 -3.36 -10.63 6.52
CA LEU A 156 -1.99 -10.64 6.03
C LEU A 156 -1.43 -12.07 5.94
N LEU A 157 -1.65 -12.90 6.96
CA LEU A 157 -1.24 -14.31 6.91
C LEU A 157 -1.95 -15.07 5.78
N ALA A 158 -3.22 -14.78 5.52
CA ALA A 158 -3.96 -15.35 4.40
C ALA A 158 -3.40 -14.90 3.04
N ILE A 159 -2.98 -13.63 2.90
CA ILE A 159 -2.29 -13.11 1.71
C ILE A 159 -1.00 -13.89 1.47
N ILE A 160 -0.13 -13.99 2.48
CA ILE A 160 1.15 -14.72 2.39
C ILE A 160 0.91 -16.20 2.02
N LYS A 161 -0.01 -16.86 2.72
CA LYS A 161 -0.39 -18.25 2.44
C LYS A 161 -0.86 -18.42 0.99
N LYS A 162 -1.68 -17.50 0.49
CA LYS A 162 -2.20 -17.54 -0.89
C LYS A 162 -1.09 -17.38 -1.92
N ILE A 163 -0.14 -16.47 -1.69
CA ILE A 163 1.03 -16.28 -2.53
C ILE A 163 1.88 -17.57 -2.57
N HIS A 164 2.22 -18.13 -1.42
CA HIS A 164 3.06 -19.32 -1.33
C HIS A 164 2.34 -20.60 -1.80
N SER A 165 1.01 -20.65 -1.71
CA SER A 165 0.22 -21.74 -2.30
C SER A 165 0.27 -21.72 -3.83
N ARG A 166 0.40 -20.55 -4.45
CA ARG A 166 0.58 -20.41 -5.90
C ARG A 166 2.01 -20.74 -6.34
N ASN A 167 2.99 -20.20 -5.62
CA ASN A 167 4.40 -20.49 -5.81
C ASN A 167 5.18 -20.19 -4.52
N HIS A 168 5.64 -21.24 -3.83
CA HIS A 168 6.38 -21.10 -2.57
C HIS A 168 7.77 -20.46 -2.72
N GLN A 169 8.30 -20.38 -3.95
CA GLN A 169 9.56 -19.68 -4.25
C GLN A 169 9.40 -18.16 -4.39
N THR A 170 8.17 -17.66 -4.52
CA THR A 170 7.94 -16.21 -4.59
C THR A 170 8.42 -15.55 -3.32
N ARG A 171 9.32 -14.58 -3.46
CA ARG A 171 9.80 -13.76 -2.35
C ARG A 171 8.77 -12.69 -2.01
N ILE A 172 8.55 -12.46 -0.74
CA ILE A 172 7.64 -11.43 -0.23
C ILE A 172 8.45 -10.43 0.59
N LEU A 173 8.44 -9.17 0.18
CA LEU A 173 9.05 -8.07 0.92
C LEU A 173 7.93 -7.26 1.58
N LEU A 174 7.82 -7.37 2.90
CA LEU A 174 6.83 -6.62 3.71
C LEU A 174 7.45 -5.29 4.12
N ILE A 175 6.98 -4.19 3.56
CA ILE A 175 7.39 -2.85 3.99
C ILE A 175 6.63 -2.50 5.27
N ALA A 176 7.34 -1.99 6.26
CA ALA A 176 6.73 -1.37 7.44
C ALA A 176 5.72 -0.30 7.02
N VAL A 177 4.54 -0.29 7.61
CA VAL A 177 3.62 0.85 7.46
C VAL A 177 4.33 2.09 8.03
N PRO A 178 4.53 3.15 7.23
CA PRO A 178 5.32 4.30 7.66
C PRO A 178 4.56 5.18 8.66
N PRO A 179 5.26 6.09 9.36
CA PRO A 179 4.60 7.08 10.21
C PRO A 179 3.78 8.05 9.38
N THR A 180 2.74 8.59 9.98
CA THR A 180 1.87 9.62 9.42
C THR A 180 1.88 10.87 10.31
N ARG A 181 1.06 11.87 9.99
CA ARG A 181 0.77 13.00 10.89
C ARG A 181 -0.44 12.75 11.79
N VAL A 182 -1.04 11.57 11.70
CA VAL A 182 -2.21 11.18 12.51
C VAL A 182 -1.75 10.41 13.73
N LYS A 183 -1.86 11.03 14.91
CA LYS A 183 -1.35 10.51 16.18
C LYS A 183 -1.90 9.12 16.51
N GLU A 184 -3.19 8.91 16.32
CA GLU A 184 -3.89 7.68 16.67
C GLU A 184 -3.39 6.49 15.83
N LEU A 185 -3.09 6.72 14.53
CA LEU A 185 -2.48 5.70 13.69
C LEU A 185 -1.07 5.38 14.16
N ASN A 186 -0.30 6.39 14.51
CA ASN A 186 1.08 6.22 14.94
C ASN A 186 1.21 5.51 16.30
N GLN A 187 0.12 5.29 17.02
CA GLN A 187 0.09 4.47 18.22
C GLN A 187 -0.02 2.98 17.90
N ILE A 188 -0.90 2.59 16.97
CA ILE A 188 -1.17 1.18 16.65
C ILE A 188 -0.23 0.61 15.59
N VAL A 189 0.19 1.42 14.63
CA VAL A 189 1.06 0.99 13.52
C VAL A 189 2.37 0.35 13.99
N PRO A 190 3.11 0.85 15.00
CA PRO A 190 4.30 0.17 15.50
C PRO A 190 4.02 -1.25 16.01
N VAL A 191 2.87 -1.50 16.63
CA VAL A 191 2.47 -2.84 17.09
C VAL A 191 2.26 -3.77 15.89
N TYR A 192 1.63 -3.27 14.82
CA TYR A 192 1.48 -4.03 13.59
C TYR A 192 2.82 -4.27 12.89
N ASN A 193 3.71 -3.29 12.85
CA ASN A 193 5.06 -3.45 12.28
C ASN A 193 5.91 -4.49 13.03
N LEU A 194 5.77 -4.58 14.36
CA LEU A 194 6.38 -5.69 15.13
C LEU A 194 5.85 -7.05 14.68
N PHE A 195 4.55 -7.16 14.41
CA PHE A 195 3.98 -8.39 13.86
C PHE A 195 4.52 -8.69 12.46
N LEU A 196 4.62 -7.71 11.55
CA LEU A 196 5.23 -7.90 10.22
C LEU A 196 6.65 -8.45 10.33
N ASN A 197 7.46 -7.88 11.22
CA ASN A 197 8.82 -8.33 11.48
C ASN A 197 8.86 -9.76 12.03
N GLN A 198 7.94 -10.11 12.94
CA GLN A 198 7.85 -11.47 13.46
C GLN A 198 7.46 -12.48 12.38
N VAL A 199 6.51 -12.15 11.51
CA VAL A 199 6.13 -12.99 10.36
C VAL A 199 7.32 -13.23 9.44
N ALA A 200 8.11 -12.20 9.14
CA ALA A 200 9.29 -12.33 8.30
C ALA A 200 10.36 -13.24 8.93
N LYS A 201 10.50 -13.23 10.26
CA LYS A 201 11.46 -14.12 10.97
C LYS A 201 11.03 -15.59 11.00
N THR A 202 9.74 -15.86 10.87
CA THR A 202 9.19 -17.21 11.05
C THR A 202 8.67 -17.84 9.75
N THR A 203 8.66 -17.09 8.64
CA THR A 203 8.13 -17.55 7.36
C THR A 203 9.22 -17.50 6.29
N GLN A 204 9.45 -18.64 5.64
CA GLN A 204 10.45 -18.73 4.56
C GLN A 204 10.07 -17.80 3.39
N ASN A 205 11.07 -17.22 2.73
CA ASN A 205 10.91 -16.30 1.59
C ASN A 205 10.10 -15.03 1.91
N VAL A 206 9.98 -14.66 3.18
CA VAL A 206 9.38 -13.41 3.64
C VAL A 206 10.46 -12.56 4.32
N GLU A 207 10.56 -11.29 3.94
CA GLU A 207 11.54 -10.34 4.47
C GLU A 207 10.82 -9.07 4.93
N TYR A 208 11.26 -8.46 6.02
CA TYR A 208 10.72 -7.20 6.55
C TYR A 208 11.62 -6.03 6.17
N ILE A 209 11.03 -5.00 5.64
CA ILE A 209 11.74 -3.78 5.20
C ILE A 209 11.39 -2.64 6.14
N GLU A 210 12.32 -2.33 7.03
CA GLU A 210 12.18 -1.27 8.02
C GLU A 210 12.29 0.11 7.36
N VAL A 211 11.24 0.92 7.50
CA VAL A 211 11.18 2.31 7.05
C VAL A 211 10.63 3.26 8.13
N TRP A 212 9.99 2.73 9.17
CA TRP A 212 9.36 3.52 10.22
C TRP A 212 10.36 4.42 10.94
N ASP A 213 11.46 3.85 11.46
CA ASP A 213 12.44 4.59 12.25
C ASP A 213 13.19 5.67 11.46
N ILE A 214 13.35 5.46 10.15
CA ILE A 214 14.00 6.45 9.28
C ILE A 214 13.07 7.62 8.95
N MET A 215 11.76 7.33 8.83
CA MET A 215 10.79 8.32 8.37
C MET A 215 10.12 9.08 9.50
N ARG A 216 10.20 8.61 10.75
CA ARG A 216 9.66 9.34 11.91
C ARG A 216 10.61 10.43 12.42
N LYS A 217 10.05 11.37 13.17
CA LYS A 217 10.86 12.31 13.95
C LYS A 217 11.69 11.57 15.00
N PRO A 218 12.90 12.03 15.34
CA PRO A 218 13.74 11.37 16.34
C PRO A 218 13.09 11.29 17.73
N ASP A 219 12.31 12.31 18.09
CA ASP A 219 11.71 12.53 19.41
C ASP A 219 10.19 12.22 19.47
N ALA A 220 9.59 11.86 18.33
CA ALA A 220 8.14 11.61 18.27
C ALA A 220 7.77 10.54 17.22
N PRO A 221 6.72 9.73 17.48
CA PRO A 221 6.23 8.73 16.53
C PRO A 221 5.36 9.37 15.43
N THR A 222 5.87 10.39 14.75
CA THR A 222 5.16 11.09 13.66
C THR A 222 6.10 11.32 12.49
N LEU A 223 5.54 11.45 11.29
CA LEU A 223 6.29 11.69 10.06
C LEU A 223 7.21 12.90 10.20
N SER A 224 8.48 12.74 9.82
CA SER A 224 9.48 13.82 9.82
C SER A 224 9.12 14.87 8.79
N GLU A 225 9.45 16.15 9.08
CA GLU A 225 9.08 17.32 8.27
C GLU A 225 9.53 17.22 6.82
N GLU A 226 10.69 16.62 6.58
CA GLU A 226 11.25 16.49 5.23
C GLU A 226 10.41 15.59 4.30
N PHE A 227 9.57 14.71 4.86
CA PHE A 227 8.70 13.81 4.11
C PHE A 227 7.27 14.33 3.95
N ILE A 228 6.92 15.47 4.57
CA ILE A 228 5.56 16.03 4.52
C ILE A 228 5.26 16.57 3.12
N ARG A 229 4.04 16.33 2.66
CA ARG A 229 3.51 16.91 1.42
C ARG A 229 3.09 18.37 1.62
N PRO A 230 3.41 19.29 0.67
CA PRO A 230 3.05 20.69 0.79
C PRO A 230 1.54 20.98 0.85
N ASN A 231 0.71 20.07 0.33
CA ASN A 231 -0.74 20.20 0.25
C ASN A 231 -1.49 19.94 1.58
N GLY A 232 -0.77 19.72 2.69
CA GLY A 232 -1.36 19.46 4.00
C GLY A 232 -1.85 18.03 4.21
N ASP A 233 -1.58 17.12 3.29
CA ASP A 233 -1.88 15.70 3.43
C ASP A 233 -1.28 15.13 4.72
N SER A 234 -2.12 14.49 5.53
CA SER A 234 -1.74 13.96 6.83
C SER A 234 -1.35 12.48 6.83
N LEU A 235 -1.60 11.78 5.71
CA LEU A 235 -1.41 10.33 5.60
C LEU A 235 -0.21 9.96 4.71
N HIS A 236 -0.01 10.69 3.61
CA HIS A 236 0.97 10.32 2.61
C HIS A 236 2.23 11.17 2.72
N PHE A 237 3.35 10.57 2.36
CA PHE A 237 4.64 11.26 2.27
C PHE A 237 4.90 11.78 0.84
N ASN A 238 5.90 12.63 0.68
CA ASN A 238 6.36 13.19 -0.59
C ASN A 238 7.34 12.24 -1.32
N GLU A 239 7.94 12.70 -2.42
CA GLU A 239 8.88 11.91 -3.23
C GLU A 239 10.11 11.42 -2.46
N LYS A 240 10.60 12.18 -1.46
CA LYS A 240 11.74 11.74 -0.62
C LYS A 240 11.43 10.46 0.15
N GLY A 241 10.18 10.24 0.54
CA GLY A 241 9.76 8.97 1.15
C GLY A 241 9.95 7.79 0.19
N TYR A 242 9.66 7.96 -1.09
CA TYR A 242 9.91 6.91 -2.10
C TYR A 242 11.39 6.68 -2.38
N GLU A 243 12.24 7.70 -2.25
CA GLU A 243 13.70 7.52 -2.28
C GLU A 243 14.19 6.64 -1.11
N ILE A 244 13.61 6.81 0.09
CA ILE A 244 13.87 5.91 1.23
C ILE A 244 13.43 4.48 0.91
N TRP A 245 12.23 4.28 0.35
CA TRP A 245 11.76 2.96 -0.09
C TRP A 245 12.70 2.36 -1.12
N GLY A 246 13.07 3.11 -2.16
CA GLY A 246 14.03 2.68 -3.17
C GLY A 246 15.36 2.25 -2.56
N LYS A 247 15.95 3.10 -1.70
CA LYS A 247 17.21 2.80 -1.01
C LYS A 247 17.13 1.52 -0.19
N LYS A 248 16.03 1.28 0.51
CA LYS A 248 15.83 0.10 1.36
C LYS A 248 15.54 -1.17 0.56
N LEU A 249 14.81 -1.06 -0.55
CA LEU A 249 14.41 -2.22 -1.36
C LEU A 249 15.50 -2.69 -2.34
N ARG A 250 16.32 -1.77 -2.89
CA ARG A 250 17.34 -2.11 -3.88
C ARG A 250 18.23 -3.32 -3.51
N PRO A 251 18.76 -3.45 -2.27
CA PRO A 251 19.58 -4.61 -1.91
C PRO A 251 18.86 -5.97 -2.03
N TYR A 252 17.54 -5.97 -1.91
CA TYR A 252 16.71 -7.16 -2.01
C TYR A 252 16.27 -7.47 -3.46
N LEU A 253 16.18 -6.45 -4.30
CA LEU A 253 15.72 -6.57 -5.69
C LEU A 253 16.87 -6.76 -6.69
N GLN A 254 18.13 -6.68 -6.25
CA GLN A 254 19.31 -6.92 -7.08
C GLN A 254 19.74 -8.41 -7.10
N LYS A 255 19.20 -9.21 -6.19
CA LYS A 255 19.41 -10.66 -6.11
C LYS A 255 18.44 -11.35 -7.10
#